data_bb5364c3d97670c728342e40f89fc041
#
_entry.id   bb5364c3d97670c728342e40f89fc041
#
_cell.length_a   1.000
_cell.length_b   1.000
_cell.length_c   1.000
_cell.angle_alpha   90.00
_cell.angle_beta   90.00
_cell.angle_gamma   90.00
#
_symmetry.space_group_name_H-M   'P 1'
#
loop_
_entity.id
_entity.type
_entity.pdbx_description
1 polymer ?
#
loop_
_entity_poly.entity_id
_entity_poly.type
_entity_poly.pdbx_seq_one_letter_code
_entity_poly.pdbx_strand_id
1 'polypeptide(L)'
;KKRPVLIIGKADESDYVVLPISRVTRQEHIDQKYDYEMQVADYPKLSLRATSYIRAHKQSVANIGELATQITDFKNEYPDAYIEVIALVEEFQKKLIDEAF
;
A
#
# COMPACT_ATOMS: atom_id res chain seq x y z
N LYS A 1 6.72 14.14 -9.51
CA LYS A 1 5.47 13.52 -9.87
C LYS A 1 4.95 12.66 -8.72
N LYS A 2 3.76 12.96 -8.27
CA LYS A 2 3.20 12.29 -7.09
C LYS A 2 2.52 10.98 -7.46
N ARG A 3 2.74 9.97 -6.62
CA ARG A 3 2.11 8.66 -6.79
C ARG A 3 1.20 8.38 -5.60
N PRO A 4 0.11 7.63 -5.80
CA PRO A 4 -0.75 7.30 -4.68
C PRO A 4 -0.04 6.37 -3.69
N VAL A 5 -0.38 6.55 -2.42
CA VAL A 5 0.11 5.69 -1.35
C VAL A 5 -1.05 5.36 -0.42
N LEU A 6 -0.92 4.24 0.28
CA LEU A 6 -1.85 3.88 1.35
C LEU A 6 -1.17 4.21 2.69
N ILE A 7 -1.80 5.07 3.49
CA ILE A 7 -1.31 5.38 4.83
C ILE A 7 -1.77 4.28 5.76
N ILE A 8 -0.83 3.64 6.45
CA ILE A 8 -1.14 2.54 7.37
C ILE A 8 -0.81 2.87 8.83
N GLY A 9 -0.15 3.98 9.08
CA GLY A 9 0.19 4.36 10.44
C GLY A 9 0.86 5.71 10.50
N LYS A 10 1.16 6.13 11.73
CA LYS A 10 1.82 7.40 11.99
C LYS A 10 3.14 7.09 12.72
N ALA A 11 4.24 7.53 12.12
CA ALA A 11 5.57 7.28 12.69
C ALA A 11 5.88 8.27 13.81
N ASP A 12 5.53 9.56 13.60
CA ASP A 12 5.65 10.60 14.60
C ASP A 12 4.73 11.77 14.25
N GLU A 13 4.94 12.94 14.82
CA GLU A 13 4.03 14.08 14.64
C GLU A 13 3.84 14.51 13.19
N SER A 14 4.85 14.35 12.35
CA SER A 14 4.80 14.83 10.97
C SER A 14 5.03 13.76 9.92
N ASP A 15 5.31 12.53 10.32
CA ASP A 15 5.63 11.45 9.39
C ASP A 15 4.65 10.31 9.48
N TYR A 16 4.28 9.79 8.32
CA TYR A 16 3.36 8.67 8.18
C TYR A 16 4.05 7.46 7.58
N VAL A 17 3.61 6.28 8.00
CA VAL A 17 4.05 5.02 7.40
C VAL A 17 3.12 4.72 6.24
N VAL A 18 3.69 4.50 5.07
CA VAL A 18 2.92 4.35 3.84
C VAL A 18 3.37 3.15 3.02
N LEU A 19 2.44 2.66 2.19
CA LEU A 19 2.72 1.62 1.20
C LEU A 19 2.49 2.23 -0.18
N PRO A 20 3.43 2.08 -1.12
CA PRO A 20 3.24 2.60 -2.46
C PRO A 20 2.19 1.79 -3.22
N ILE A 21 1.44 2.49 -4.06
CA ILE A 21 0.47 1.88 -4.98
C ILE A 21 1.02 2.09 -6.38
N SER A 22 1.27 1.00 -7.09
CA SER A 22 1.93 1.04 -8.39
C SER A 22 1.17 0.28 -9.44
N ARG A 23 1.23 0.77 -10.68
CA ARG A 23 0.85 -0.02 -11.85
C ARG A 23 2.09 -0.79 -12.28
N VAL A 24 2.11 -2.09 -11.99
CA VAL A 24 3.22 -2.94 -12.42
C VAL A 24 2.87 -3.51 -13.78
N THR A 25 3.61 -3.12 -14.81
CA THR A 25 3.32 -3.52 -16.17
C THR A 25 3.99 -4.81 -16.60
N ARG A 26 5.00 -5.25 -15.83
CA ARG A 26 5.71 -6.50 -16.11
C ARG A 26 5.46 -7.50 -15.01
N GLN A 27 5.01 -8.70 -15.38
CA GLN A 27 4.69 -9.76 -14.43
C GLN A 27 5.89 -10.13 -13.54
N GLU A 28 7.09 -10.07 -14.09
CA GLU A 28 8.31 -10.40 -13.35
C GLU A 28 8.61 -9.43 -12.20
N HIS A 29 8.00 -8.23 -12.22
CA HIS A 29 8.18 -7.24 -11.16
C HIS A 29 7.12 -7.33 -10.08
N ILE A 30 6.15 -8.25 -10.22
CA ILE A 30 5.09 -8.45 -9.24
C ILE A 30 5.53 -9.50 -8.25
N ASP A 31 5.47 -9.16 -6.96
CA ASP A 31 5.67 -10.13 -5.91
C ASP A 31 4.36 -10.89 -5.72
N GLN A 32 4.37 -12.18 -5.94
CA GLN A 32 3.17 -13.00 -5.93
C GLN A 32 2.48 -13.04 -4.57
N LYS A 33 3.21 -12.76 -3.50
CA LYS A 33 2.65 -12.82 -2.16
C LYS A 33 2.30 -11.45 -1.59
N TYR A 34 3.20 -10.46 -1.76
CA TYR A 34 3.10 -9.19 -1.04
C TYR A 34 2.57 -8.04 -1.88
N ASP A 35 2.43 -8.21 -3.18
CA ASP A 35 1.77 -7.22 -4.03
C ASP A 35 0.27 -7.53 -4.05
N TYR A 36 -0.51 -6.66 -3.41
CA TYR A 36 -1.95 -6.84 -3.32
C TYR A 36 -2.63 -6.25 -4.56
N GLU A 37 -3.20 -7.10 -5.39
CA GLU A 37 -3.80 -6.69 -6.66
C GLU A 37 -5.14 -6.00 -6.47
N MET A 38 -5.33 -4.87 -7.16
CA MET A 38 -6.58 -4.15 -7.19
C MET A 38 -7.03 -3.95 -8.64
N GLN A 39 -8.17 -4.55 -8.98
CA GLN A 39 -8.80 -4.35 -10.27
C GLN A 39 -9.65 -3.07 -10.24
N VAL A 40 -9.67 -2.36 -11.35
CA VAL A 40 -10.41 -1.08 -11.45
C VAL A 40 -11.87 -1.23 -11.02
N ALA A 41 -12.53 -2.29 -11.48
CA ALA A 41 -13.96 -2.51 -11.22
C ALA A 41 -14.28 -2.71 -9.74
N ASP A 42 -13.34 -3.26 -8.98
CA ASP A 42 -13.55 -3.59 -7.56
C ASP A 42 -13.32 -2.41 -6.63
N TYR A 43 -12.67 -1.35 -7.12
CA TYR A 43 -12.29 -0.20 -6.28
C TYR A 43 -12.68 1.13 -6.94
N PRO A 44 -13.99 1.33 -7.20
CA PRO A 44 -14.43 2.52 -7.95
C PRO A 44 -14.10 3.84 -7.26
N LYS A 45 -13.96 3.85 -5.93
CA LYS A 45 -13.67 5.09 -5.20
C LYS A 45 -12.21 5.50 -5.25
N LEU A 46 -11.33 4.65 -5.79
CA LEU A 46 -9.91 4.98 -5.90
C LEU A 46 -9.54 5.66 -7.22
N SER A 47 -10.46 5.73 -8.15
CA SER A 47 -10.22 6.35 -9.47
C SER A 47 -9.03 5.71 -10.20
N LEU A 48 -8.90 4.39 -10.09
CA LEU A 48 -7.82 3.67 -10.76
C LEU A 48 -8.01 3.70 -12.27
N ARG A 49 -6.93 3.89 -13.00
CA ARG A 49 -6.95 3.87 -14.47
C ARG A 49 -6.58 2.51 -15.04
N ALA A 50 -5.94 1.68 -14.23
CA ALA A 50 -5.50 0.34 -14.62
C ALA A 50 -5.35 -0.49 -13.37
N THR A 51 -5.20 -1.81 -13.56
CA THR A 51 -4.88 -2.71 -12.45
C THR A 51 -3.67 -2.18 -11.71
N SER A 52 -3.79 -2.08 -10.39
CA SER A 52 -2.75 -1.51 -9.54
C SER A 52 -2.48 -2.45 -8.39
N TYR A 53 -1.32 -2.26 -7.75
CA TYR A 53 -0.88 -3.13 -6.67
C TYR A 53 -0.47 -2.30 -5.46
N ILE A 54 -0.99 -2.66 -4.29
CA ILE A 54 -0.50 -2.12 -3.02
C ILE A 54 0.70 -2.98 -2.65
N ARG A 55 1.87 -2.37 -2.54
CA ARG A 55 3.11 -3.10 -2.33
C ARG A 55 3.42 -3.21 -0.85
N ALA A 56 2.91 -4.28 -0.23
CA ALA A 56 3.02 -4.49 1.22
C ALA A 56 4.45 -4.68 1.70
N HIS A 57 5.36 -5.07 0.80
CA HIS A 57 6.77 -5.29 1.12
C HIS A 57 7.66 -4.05 0.87
N LYS A 58 7.05 -2.92 0.51
CA LYS A 58 7.79 -1.69 0.20
C LYS A 58 7.40 -0.55 1.14
N GLN A 59 7.18 -0.87 2.40
CA GLN A 59 6.85 0.11 3.41
C GLN A 59 7.90 1.21 3.48
N SER A 60 7.45 2.46 3.59
CA SER A 60 8.35 3.59 3.73
C SER A 60 7.71 4.65 4.61
N VAL A 61 8.45 5.71 4.89
CA VAL A 61 7.97 6.84 5.69
C VAL A 61 7.87 8.07 4.79
N ALA A 62 6.74 8.76 4.86
CA ALA A 62 6.51 9.98 4.11
C ALA A 62 6.17 11.11 5.06
N ASN A 63 6.79 12.27 4.86
CA ASN A 63 6.47 13.46 5.63
C ASN A 63 5.12 14.01 5.20
N ILE A 64 4.38 14.58 6.14
CA ILE A 64 3.04 15.13 5.86
C ILE A 64 3.07 16.16 4.73
N GLY A 65 4.17 16.90 4.59
CA GLY A 65 4.35 17.88 3.50
C GLY A 65 4.45 17.25 2.11
N GLU A 66 4.77 15.96 2.05
CA GLU A 66 4.86 15.22 0.79
C GLU A 66 3.51 14.64 0.37
N LEU A 67 2.57 14.60 1.29
CA LEU A 67 1.25 14.05 1.03
C LEU A 67 0.34 15.13 0.46
N ALA A 68 -0.37 14.80 -0.61
CA ALA A 68 -1.27 15.73 -1.27
C ALA A 68 -2.70 15.51 -0.78
N THR A 69 -3.64 15.50 -1.69
CA THR A 69 -5.06 15.33 -1.39
C THR A 69 -5.40 13.89 -1.08
N GLN A 70 -6.21 13.68 -0.06
CA GLN A 70 -6.77 12.36 0.22
C GLN A 70 -7.76 11.99 -0.88
N ILE A 71 -7.56 10.82 -1.49
CA ILE A 71 -8.45 10.32 -2.54
C ILE A 71 -9.67 9.66 -1.91
N THR A 72 -9.44 8.80 -0.92
CA THR A 72 -10.51 8.13 -0.21
C THR A 72 -9.99 7.61 1.13
N ASP A 73 -10.90 7.26 2.02
CA ASP A 73 -10.57 6.61 3.28
C ASP A 73 -10.63 5.10 3.05
N PHE A 74 -9.51 4.53 2.64
CA PHE A 74 -9.41 3.14 2.24
C PHE A 74 -9.87 2.17 3.32
N LYS A 75 -9.49 2.43 4.55
CA LYS A 75 -9.84 1.57 5.69
C LYS A 75 -11.36 1.50 5.88
N ASN A 76 -12.04 2.61 5.76
CA ASN A 76 -13.49 2.66 5.95
C ASN A 76 -14.26 2.21 4.72
N GLU A 77 -13.76 2.52 3.52
CA GLU A 77 -14.45 2.17 2.27
C GLU A 77 -14.21 0.73 1.84
N TYR A 78 -13.05 0.18 2.16
CA TYR A 78 -12.68 -1.19 1.78
C TYR A 78 -12.05 -1.93 2.95
N PRO A 79 -12.83 -2.12 4.04
CA PRO A 79 -12.26 -2.68 5.29
C PRO A 79 -11.67 -4.09 5.14
N ASP A 80 -12.28 -4.94 4.32
CA ASP A 80 -11.77 -6.29 4.13
C ASP A 80 -10.42 -6.27 3.42
N ALA A 81 -10.31 -5.46 2.37
CA ALA A 81 -9.05 -5.30 1.64
C ALA A 81 -7.98 -4.70 2.56
N TYR A 82 -8.35 -3.73 3.38
CA TYR A 82 -7.41 -3.12 4.33
C TYR A 82 -6.85 -4.16 5.29
N ILE A 83 -7.71 -5.02 5.85
CA ILE A 83 -7.30 -6.07 6.78
C ILE A 83 -6.33 -7.04 6.08
N GLU A 84 -6.62 -7.43 4.84
CA GLU A 84 -5.75 -8.32 4.09
C GLU A 84 -4.38 -7.69 3.83
N VAL A 85 -4.35 -6.41 3.48
CA VAL A 85 -3.10 -5.71 3.23
C VAL A 85 -2.26 -5.62 4.51
N ILE A 86 -2.89 -5.28 5.64
CA ILE A 86 -2.18 -5.18 6.92
C ILE A 86 -1.62 -6.56 7.32
N ALA A 87 -2.37 -7.63 7.08
CA ALA A 87 -1.88 -8.98 7.36
C ALA A 87 -0.62 -9.29 6.54
N LEU A 88 -0.58 -8.87 5.28
CA LEU A 88 0.60 -9.04 4.44
C LEU A 88 1.80 -8.24 4.95
N VAL A 89 1.55 -7.01 5.41
CA VAL A 89 2.60 -6.17 5.99
C VAL A 89 3.21 -6.85 7.21
N GLU A 90 2.37 -7.33 8.12
CA GLU A 90 2.82 -7.99 9.34
C GLU A 90 3.60 -9.26 9.03
N GLU A 91 3.13 -10.03 8.08
CA GLU A 91 3.79 -11.25 7.67
C GLU A 91 5.16 -10.97 7.06
N PHE A 92 5.26 -9.94 6.24
CA PHE A 92 6.54 -9.54 5.65
C PHE A 92 7.52 -9.07 6.71
N GLN A 93 7.06 -8.27 7.66
CA GLN A 93 7.91 -7.79 8.76
C GLN A 93 8.44 -8.94 9.60
N LYS A 94 7.59 -9.90 9.90
CA LYS A 94 8.01 -11.09 10.62
C LYS A 94 9.08 -11.87 9.87
N LYS A 95 8.87 -12.08 8.58
CA LYS A 95 9.84 -12.75 7.71
C LYS A 95 11.19 -12.02 7.72
N LEU A 96 11.15 -10.70 7.59
CA LEU A 96 12.35 -9.86 7.60
C LEU A 96 13.15 -10.04 8.88
N ILE A 97 12.48 -9.99 10.02
CA ILE A 97 13.11 -10.12 11.32
C ILE A 97 13.68 -11.52 11.50
N ASP A 98 12.91 -12.54 11.13
CA ASP A 98 13.34 -13.94 11.26
C ASP A 98 14.56 -14.22 10.39
N GLU A 99 14.63 -13.64 9.18
CA GLU A 99 15.74 -13.86 8.25
C GLU A 99 16.97 -13.02 8.55
N ALA A 100 16.82 -11.97 9.38
CA ALA A 100 17.94 -11.11 9.76
C ALA A 100 18.89 -11.81 10.73
N PHE A 101 18.43 -12.82 11.39
CA PHE A 101 19.16 -13.57 12.39
C PHE A 101 19.10 -15.07 12.11
#